data_43d76fca08c49d0deec3c0e3dcfc29db
#
_entry.id   43d76fca08c49d0deec3c0e3dcfc29db
#
_cell.length_a   1.000
_cell.length_b   1.000
_cell.length_c   1.000
_cell.angle_alpha   90.00
_cell.angle_beta   90.00
_cell.angle_gamma   90.00
#
_symmetry.space_group_name_H-M   'P 1'
#
loop_
_entity.id
_entity.type
_entity.pdbx_description
1 polymer ?
#
loop_
_entity_poly.entity_id
_entity_poly.type
_entity_poly.pdbx_seq_one_letter_code
_entity_poly.pdbx_strand_id
1 'polypeptide(L)'
;SFVASVLPAYWVSRKELKEEANLLLLPKPPVSGSKIFLERLHFIWKRLSFIHKVTARNLFRYKQRMLMTIFGVAGSVALLFAGLGIQSSVRGVSKRQFQEILSYELIVAQKTNASSQESKELTNRLEKSDIKDYRPIYSKVIEASLKGGRDKQTITMMVTDRTDFAPFVSLRSIKQGESLSLKKGVIISSKLAQLARVTVGDRLTLDGHSFKVAGITENYVGHF
;
A
#
# COMPACT_ATOMS: atom_id res chain seq x y z
N SER A 1 1.74 -26.27 -3.26
CA SER A 1 0.56 -27.01 -2.74
C SER A 1 0.90 -28.41 -2.27
N PHE A 2 1.86 -29.13 -2.92
CA PHE A 2 2.24 -30.49 -2.56
C PHE A 2 2.74 -30.62 -1.10
N VAL A 3 3.60 -29.72 -0.65
CA VAL A 3 4.14 -29.72 0.73
C VAL A 3 3.03 -29.53 1.77
N ALA A 4 2.03 -28.70 1.48
CA ALA A 4 0.93 -28.43 2.39
C ALA A 4 -0.03 -29.62 2.58
N SER A 5 -0.09 -30.55 1.63
CA SER A 5 -0.90 -31.78 1.75
C SER A 5 -0.11 -32.97 2.31
N VAL A 6 1.15 -33.13 1.91
CA VAL A 6 1.98 -34.28 2.31
C VAL A 6 2.45 -34.17 3.75
N LEU A 7 2.85 -33.00 4.22
CA LEU A 7 3.33 -32.81 5.60
C LEU A 7 2.29 -33.18 6.67
N PRO A 8 1.05 -32.70 6.60
CA PRO A 8 0.03 -33.10 7.57
C PRO A 8 -0.34 -34.58 7.48
N ALA A 9 -0.44 -35.14 6.25
CA ALA A 9 -0.72 -36.56 6.05
C ALA A 9 0.36 -37.45 6.66
N TYR A 10 1.63 -37.13 6.43
CA TYR A 10 2.76 -37.84 7.03
C TYR A 10 2.74 -37.77 8.57
N TRP A 11 2.43 -36.59 9.12
CA TRP A 11 2.40 -36.40 10.58
C TRP A 11 1.29 -37.18 11.25
N VAL A 12 0.11 -37.23 10.65
CA VAL A 12 -1.05 -37.99 11.14
C VAL A 12 -0.76 -39.49 11.03
N SER A 13 -0.30 -39.95 9.87
CA SER A 13 0.04 -41.38 9.66
C SER A 13 1.11 -41.86 10.64
N ARG A 14 2.15 -41.07 10.87
CA ARG A 14 3.22 -41.42 11.82
C ARG A 14 2.74 -41.48 13.28
N LYS A 15 1.74 -40.68 13.63
CA LYS A 15 1.13 -40.69 14.95
C LYS A 15 0.28 -41.93 15.14
N GLU A 16 -0.51 -42.32 14.17
CA GLU A 16 -1.36 -43.54 14.23
C GLU A 16 -0.55 -44.82 14.16
N LEU A 17 0.51 -44.87 13.37
CA LEU A 17 1.42 -46.02 13.30
C LEU A 17 2.24 -46.28 14.59
N LYS A 18 2.30 -45.31 15.50
CA LYS A 18 2.93 -45.47 16.82
C LYS A 18 1.98 -46.05 17.88
N GLU A 19 0.68 -46.09 17.62
CA GLU A 19 -0.28 -46.74 18.51
C GLU A 19 -0.17 -48.26 18.35
N GLU A 20 -0.14 -48.99 19.45
CA GLU A 20 -0.08 -50.48 19.42
C GLU A 20 -1.31 -51.05 18.72
N ALA A 21 -1.13 -52.09 17.89
CA ALA A 21 -2.20 -52.71 17.09
C ALA A 21 -3.42 -53.13 17.93
N ASN A 22 -3.20 -53.51 19.17
CA ASN A 22 -4.26 -53.87 20.12
C ASN A 22 -5.18 -52.71 20.48
N LEU A 23 -4.65 -51.47 20.52
CA LEU A 23 -5.41 -50.27 20.86
C LEU A 23 -6.25 -49.74 19.68
N LEU A 24 -5.87 -50.08 18.45
CA LEU A 24 -6.62 -49.71 17.24
C LEU A 24 -7.92 -50.50 17.07
N LEU A 25 -7.99 -51.68 17.63
CA LEU A 25 -9.17 -52.58 17.57
C LEU A 25 -10.16 -52.34 18.71
N LEU A 26 -9.78 -51.61 19.76
CA LEU A 26 -10.66 -51.27 20.86
C LEU A 26 -11.42 -49.95 20.56
N PRO A 27 -12.75 -49.90 20.81
CA PRO A 27 -13.47 -48.66 20.71
C PRO A 27 -12.86 -47.61 21.63
N LYS A 28 -12.46 -46.47 21.09
CA LYS A 28 -11.83 -45.36 21.85
C LYS A 28 -12.75 -44.97 23.01
N PRO A 29 -12.27 -45.03 24.25
CA PRO A 29 -13.09 -44.67 25.40
C PRO A 29 -13.57 -43.22 25.27
N PRO A 30 -14.81 -42.93 25.70
CA PRO A 30 -15.33 -41.58 25.61
C PRO A 30 -14.41 -40.60 26.36
N VAL A 31 -14.05 -39.51 25.71
CA VAL A 31 -13.16 -38.47 26.27
C VAL A 31 -13.75 -37.99 27.58
N SER A 32 -13.09 -38.28 28.71
CA SER A 32 -13.54 -37.84 30.03
C SER A 32 -13.68 -36.32 30.06
N GLY A 33 -14.76 -35.85 30.69
CA GLY A 33 -15.09 -34.43 30.76
C GLY A 33 -14.02 -33.63 31.51
N SER A 34 -13.06 -33.11 30.80
CA SER A 34 -12.06 -32.20 31.36
C SER A 34 -12.72 -30.86 31.74
N LYS A 35 -12.33 -30.29 32.88
CA LYS A 35 -12.74 -28.94 33.26
C LYS A 35 -12.35 -27.96 32.15
N ILE A 36 -13.32 -27.17 31.66
CA ILE A 36 -13.10 -26.19 30.61
C ILE A 36 -12.60 -24.88 31.20
N PHE A 37 -11.84 -24.12 30.43
CA PHE A 37 -11.31 -22.81 30.85
C PHE A 37 -12.39 -21.84 31.30
N LEU A 38 -13.59 -21.89 30.68
CA LEU A 38 -14.73 -21.08 31.09
C LEU A 38 -15.21 -21.33 32.53
N GLU A 39 -15.00 -22.50 33.07
CA GLU A 39 -15.35 -22.84 34.47
C GLU A 39 -14.47 -22.08 35.48
N ARG A 40 -13.25 -21.66 35.07
CA ARG A 40 -12.38 -20.82 35.91
C ARG A 40 -12.91 -19.39 36.04
N LEU A 41 -13.66 -18.91 35.04
CA LEU A 41 -14.31 -17.60 35.08
C LEU A 41 -15.64 -17.70 35.87
N HIS A 42 -15.53 -17.84 37.19
CA HIS A 42 -16.65 -18.09 38.08
C HIS A 42 -17.79 -17.09 37.99
N PHE A 43 -17.46 -15.82 37.67
CA PHE A 43 -18.44 -14.76 37.50
C PHE A 43 -19.33 -14.97 36.27
N ILE A 44 -18.76 -15.38 35.14
CA ILE A 44 -19.50 -15.67 33.91
C ILE A 44 -20.22 -17.00 34.04
N TRP A 45 -19.58 -18.01 34.60
CA TRP A 45 -20.12 -19.36 34.74
C TRP A 45 -21.38 -19.39 35.61
N LYS A 46 -21.45 -18.62 36.69
CA LYS A 46 -22.65 -18.53 37.55
C LYS A 46 -23.88 -17.96 36.84
N ARG A 47 -23.68 -17.02 35.91
CA ARG A 47 -24.79 -16.37 35.18
C ARG A 47 -25.31 -17.17 33.97
N LEU A 48 -24.58 -18.21 33.53
CA LEU A 48 -25.01 -19.04 32.42
C LEU A 48 -26.13 -20.01 32.86
N SER A 49 -27.17 -20.15 32.03
CA SER A 49 -28.18 -21.17 32.20
C SER A 49 -27.63 -22.59 31.99
N PHE A 50 -28.37 -23.61 32.43
CA PHE A 50 -27.96 -24.99 32.27
C PHE A 50 -27.65 -25.37 30.82
N ILE A 51 -28.49 -24.94 29.88
CA ILE A 51 -28.32 -25.19 28.43
C ILE A 51 -26.97 -24.64 27.93
N HIS A 52 -26.68 -23.38 28.26
CA HIS A 52 -25.42 -22.74 27.86
C HIS A 52 -24.19 -23.44 28.46
N LYS A 53 -24.28 -23.94 29.69
CA LYS A 53 -23.21 -24.71 30.32
C LYS A 53 -22.93 -26.04 29.60
N VAL A 54 -24.00 -26.76 29.22
CA VAL A 54 -23.90 -28.01 28.47
C VAL A 54 -23.34 -27.75 27.07
N THR A 55 -23.83 -26.73 26.38
CA THR A 55 -23.33 -26.32 25.04
C THR A 55 -21.86 -25.97 25.11
N ALA A 56 -21.44 -25.14 26.07
CA ALA A 56 -20.05 -24.79 26.26
C ALA A 56 -19.17 -26.03 26.50
N ARG A 57 -19.59 -26.94 27.38
CA ARG A 57 -18.85 -28.20 27.61
C ARG A 57 -18.71 -29.05 26.35
N ASN A 58 -19.78 -29.19 25.57
CA ASN A 58 -19.73 -29.91 24.29
C ASN A 58 -18.84 -29.24 23.27
N LEU A 59 -18.89 -27.92 23.15
CA LEU A 59 -18.06 -27.13 22.24
C LEU A 59 -16.56 -27.31 22.58
N PHE A 60 -16.19 -27.16 23.83
CA PHE A 60 -14.82 -27.32 24.29
C PHE A 60 -14.32 -28.77 24.35
N ARG A 61 -15.23 -29.76 24.37
CA ARG A 61 -14.86 -31.17 24.24
C ARG A 61 -14.17 -31.45 22.92
N TYR A 62 -14.66 -30.86 21.83
CA TYR A 62 -14.12 -31.00 20.46
C TYR A 62 -13.32 -29.77 20.02
N LYS A 63 -12.31 -29.41 20.82
CA LYS A 63 -11.47 -28.21 20.63
C LYS A 63 -10.93 -28.08 19.21
N GLN A 64 -10.49 -29.16 18.60
CA GLN A 64 -9.93 -29.14 17.26
C GLN A 64 -10.97 -28.71 16.21
N ARG A 65 -12.18 -29.27 16.27
CA ARG A 65 -13.28 -28.92 15.36
C ARG A 65 -13.71 -27.47 15.58
N MET A 66 -13.84 -27.04 16.83
CA MET A 66 -14.17 -25.68 17.20
C MET A 66 -13.13 -24.68 16.64
N LEU A 67 -11.85 -24.95 16.83
CA LEU A 67 -10.77 -24.10 16.32
C LEU A 67 -10.76 -24.06 14.80
N MET A 68 -10.93 -25.19 14.12
CA MET A 68 -11.03 -25.22 12.64
C MET A 68 -12.17 -24.33 12.13
N THR A 69 -13.34 -24.39 12.77
CA THR A 69 -14.49 -23.54 12.39
C THR A 69 -14.20 -22.07 12.64
N ILE A 70 -13.64 -21.72 13.80
CA ILE A 70 -13.29 -20.34 14.14
C ILE A 70 -12.25 -19.80 13.14
N PHE A 71 -11.17 -20.53 12.90
CA PHE A 71 -10.15 -20.09 11.94
C PHE A 71 -10.65 -20.05 10.51
N GLY A 72 -11.55 -20.97 10.12
CA GLY A 72 -12.18 -20.92 8.79
C GLY A 72 -13.02 -19.67 8.59
N VAL A 73 -13.90 -19.36 9.53
CA VAL A 73 -14.75 -18.17 9.47
C VAL A 73 -13.91 -16.89 9.59
N ALA A 74 -13.00 -16.84 10.56
CA ALA A 74 -12.12 -15.70 10.76
C ALA A 74 -11.24 -15.44 9.53
N GLY A 75 -10.69 -16.50 8.93
CA GLY A 75 -9.90 -16.39 7.70
C GLY A 75 -10.70 -15.85 6.51
N SER A 76 -11.92 -16.34 6.32
CA SER A 76 -12.81 -15.85 5.26
C SER A 76 -13.15 -14.37 5.45
N VAL A 77 -13.52 -13.96 6.67
CA VAL A 77 -13.81 -12.55 6.98
C VAL A 77 -12.58 -11.67 6.80
N ALA A 78 -11.40 -12.14 7.25
CA ALA A 78 -10.15 -11.41 7.08
C ALA A 78 -9.78 -11.18 5.62
N LEU A 79 -9.96 -12.20 4.75
CA LEU A 79 -9.73 -12.08 3.32
C LEU A 79 -10.70 -11.09 2.67
N LEU A 80 -11.97 -11.15 3.05
CA LEU A 80 -12.99 -10.22 2.55
C LEU A 80 -12.67 -8.78 2.96
N PHE A 81 -12.30 -8.56 4.22
CA PHE A 81 -11.90 -7.26 4.73
C PHE A 81 -10.63 -6.74 4.06
N ALA A 82 -9.63 -7.60 3.86
CA ALA A 82 -8.41 -7.24 3.14
C ALA A 82 -8.70 -6.84 1.68
N GLY A 83 -9.55 -7.60 0.98
CA GLY A 83 -9.96 -7.29 -0.39
C GLY A 83 -10.67 -5.94 -0.51
N LEU A 84 -11.64 -5.67 0.36
CA LEU A 84 -12.36 -4.39 0.41
C LEU A 84 -11.43 -3.23 0.81
N GLY A 85 -10.50 -3.49 1.74
CA GLY A 85 -9.49 -2.51 2.17
C GLY A 85 -8.56 -2.10 1.04
N ILE A 86 -8.04 -3.06 0.30
CA ILE A 86 -7.19 -2.81 -0.89
C ILE A 86 -7.97 -2.02 -1.93
N GLN A 87 -9.19 -2.43 -2.26
CA GLN A 87 -10.04 -1.74 -3.23
C GLN A 87 -10.30 -0.29 -2.83
N SER A 88 -10.63 -0.05 -1.56
CA SER A 88 -10.86 1.30 -1.03
C SER A 88 -9.58 2.16 -1.08
N SER A 89 -8.43 1.58 -0.72
CA SER A 89 -7.13 2.26 -0.77
C SER A 89 -6.75 2.67 -2.18
N VAL A 90 -6.88 1.76 -3.15
CA VAL A 90 -6.56 2.05 -4.55
C VAL A 90 -7.46 3.17 -5.10
N ARG A 91 -8.77 3.10 -4.83
CA ARG A 91 -9.70 4.18 -5.24
C ARG A 91 -9.36 5.51 -4.59
N GLY A 92 -9.01 5.50 -3.30
CA GLY A 92 -8.62 6.70 -2.56
C GLY A 92 -7.36 7.36 -3.12
N VAL A 93 -6.33 6.56 -3.42
CA VAL A 93 -5.09 7.03 -4.05
C VAL A 93 -5.37 7.62 -5.43
N SER A 94 -6.10 6.91 -6.27
CA SER A 94 -6.44 7.37 -7.63
C SER A 94 -7.21 8.70 -7.60
N LYS A 95 -8.23 8.81 -6.74
CA LYS A 95 -9.01 10.03 -6.60
C LYS A 95 -8.13 11.22 -6.18
N ARG A 96 -7.29 11.04 -5.16
CA ARG A 96 -6.41 12.12 -4.70
C ARG A 96 -5.39 12.53 -5.76
N GLN A 97 -4.78 11.57 -6.44
CA GLN A 97 -3.78 11.86 -7.47
C GLN A 97 -4.37 12.63 -8.66
N PHE A 98 -5.49 12.18 -9.20
CA PHE A 98 -6.03 12.69 -10.46
C PHE A 98 -7.14 13.75 -10.30
N GLN A 99 -7.64 14.00 -9.10
CA GLN A 99 -8.63 15.05 -8.86
C GLN A 99 -8.11 16.18 -7.97
N GLU A 100 -7.16 15.90 -7.07
CA GLU A 100 -6.68 16.89 -6.11
C GLU A 100 -5.27 17.40 -6.43
N ILE A 101 -4.41 16.57 -7.02
CA ILE A 101 -3.01 16.92 -7.31
C ILE A 101 -2.82 17.30 -8.77
N LEU A 102 -3.26 16.44 -9.69
CA LEU A 102 -3.10 16.64 -11.12
C LEU A 102 -4.38 17.25 -11.69
N SER A 103 -4.30 18.50 -12.13
CA SER A 103 -5.44 19.24 -12.70
C SER A 103 -5.35 19.41 -14.21
N TYR A 104 -4.33 18.89 -14.84
CA TYR A 104 -4.21 18.91 -16.30
C TYR A 104 -4.95 17.74 -16.95
N GLU A 105 -5.53 17.96 -18.10
CA GLU A 105 -6.29 16.96 -18.86
C GLU A 105 -5.45 16.26 -19.92
N LEU A 106 -4.42 16.94 -20.45
CA LEU A 106 -3.61 16.44 -21.55
C LEU A 106 -2.14 16.82 -21.39
N ILE A 107 -1.26 15.90 -21.72
CA ILE A 107 0.17 16.15 -21.94
C ILE A 107 0.49 15.87 -23.40
N VAL A 108 1.04 16.85 -24.09
CA VAL A 108 1.52 16.72 -25.47
C VAL A 108 3.04 16.64 -25.44
N ALA A 109 3.60 15.50 -25.82
CA ALA A 109 5.03 15.32 -25.92
C ALA A 109 5.51 15.65 -27.34
N GLN A 110 6.47 16.55 -27.44
CA GLN A 110 7.12 16.86 -28.70
C GLN A 110 8.21 15.79 -29.01
N LYS A 111 8.39 15.46 -30.29
CA LYS A 111 9.45 14.55 -30.71
C LYS A 111 10.81 15.17 -30.40
N THR A 112 11.76 14.34 -29.96
CA THR A 112 13.13 14.77 -29.59
C THR A 112 13.87 15.52 -30.72
N ASN A 113 13.53 15.20 -31.98
CA ASN A 113 14.13 15.78 -33.18
C ASN A 113 13.18 16.75 -33.90
N ALA A 114 12.19 17.30 -33.23
CA ALA A 114 11.29 18.25 -33.84
C ALA A 114 12.03 19.52 -34.23
N SER A 115 11.77 20.03 -35.45
CA SER A 115 12.34 21.25 -35.95
C SER A 115 11.74 22.47 -35.21
N SER A 116 12.45 23.60 -35.27
CA SER A 116 11.95 24.85 -34.74
C SER A 116 10.63 25.28 -35.39
N GLN A 117 10.40 24.83 -36.63
CA GLN A 117 9.19 25.14 -37.39
C GLN A 117 8.00 24.32 -36.91
N GLU A 118 8.20 23.03 -36.66
CA GLU A 118 7.17 22.16 -36.07
C GLU A 118 6.79 22.60 -34.64
N SER A 119 7.78 23.04 -33.84
CA SER A 119 7.53 23.61 -32.52
C SER A 119 6.65 24.85 -32.55
N LYS A 120 6.93 25.79 -33.50
CA LYS A 120 6.10 26.98 -33.71
C LYS A 120 4.70 26.63 -34.19
N GLU A 121 4.59 25.68 -35.11
CA GLU A 121 3.28 25.21 -35.59
C GLU A 121 2.43 24.61 -34.48
N LEU A 122 3.04 23.79 -33.62
CA LEU A 122 2.37 23.21 -32.43
C LEU A 122 1.84 24.34 -31.52
N THR A 123 2.70 25.32 -31.19
CA THR A 123 2.31 26.46 -30.35
C THR A 123 1.14 27.25 -30.99
N ASN A 124 1.21 27.55 -32.28
CA ASN A 124 0.14 28.22 -32.99
C ASN A 124 -1.17 27.42 -33.01
N ARG A 125 -1.10 26.09 -33.08
CA ARG A 125 -2.29 25.23 -32.99
C ARG A 125 -2.89 25.24 -31.60
N LEU A 126 -2.05 25.19 -30.54
CA LEU A 126 -2.50 25.28 -29.16
C LEU A 126 -3.20 26.61 -28.85
N GLU A 127 -2.66 27.73 -29.39
CA GLU A 127 -3.25 29.05 -29.19
C GLU A 127 -4.57 29.26 -29.96
N LYS A 128 -4.77 28.55 -31.07
CA LYS A 128 -5.99 28.65 -31.91
C LYS A 128 -7.07 27.64 -31.51
N SER A 129 -6.78 26.69 -30.61
CA SER A 129 -7.72 25.69 -30.17
C SER A 129 -8.51 26.16 -28.94
N ASP A 130 -9.60 25.45 -28.60
CA ASP A 130 -10.40 25.69 -27.37
C ASP A 130 -9.67 25.30 -26.08
N ILE A 131 -8.34 25.27 -26.10
CA ILE A 131 -7.50 25.00 -24.94
C ILE A 131 -7.48 26.23 -24.04
N LYS A 132 -7.98 26.08 -22.83
CA LYS A 132 -8.10 27.18 -21.86
C LYS A 132 -6.75 27.70 -21.41
N ASP A 133 -5.78 26.84 -21.20
CA ASP A 133 -4.42 27.19 -20.78
C ASP A 133 -3.44 26.06 -21.11
N TYR A 134 -2.20 26.38 -21.39
CA TYR A 134 -1.12 25.42 -21.56
C TYR A 134 0.18 25.95 -20.98
N ARG A 135 1.05 25.01 -20.56
CA ARG A 135 2.37 25.35 -20.02
C ARG A 135 3.43 24.46 -20.68
N PRO A 136 4.42 25.06 -21.31
CA PRO A 136 5.59 24.31 -21.76
C PRO A 136 6.40 23.85 -20.55
N ILE A 137 6.79 22.59 -20.56
CA ILE A 137 7.65 21.99 -19.57
C ILE A 137 8.78 21.24 -20.27
N TYR A 138 9.95 21.27 -19.67
CA TYR A 138 11.03 20.36 -20.05
C TYR A 138 11.01 19.18 -19.06
N SER A 139 10.86 17.99 -19.58
CA SER A 139 10.88 16.75 -18.77
C SER A 139 12.11 15.92 -19.10
N LYS A 140 12.89 15.58 -18.10
CA LYS A 140 14.05 14.70 -18.23
C LYS A 140 13.99 13.60 -17.18
N VAL A 141 14.18 12.37 -17.62
CA VAL A 141 14.35 11.22 -16.72
C VAL A 141 15.84 11.08 -16.44
N ILE A 142 16.21 11.09 -15.17
CA ILE A 142 17.58 10.97 -14.70
C ILE A 142 17.71 9.79 -13.75
N GLU A 143 18.86 9.13 -13.77
CA GLU A 143 19.23 8.12 -12.79
C GLU A 143 20.18 8.74 -11.76
N ALA A 144 19.80 8.69 -10.49
CA ALA A 144 20.60 9.24 -9.42
C ALA A 144 20.82 8.22 -8.30
N SER A 145 22.05 8.17 -7.79
CA SER A 145 22.37 7.46 -6.56
C SER A 145 22.10 8.38 -5.38
N LEU A 146 21.13 8.03 -4.55
CA LEU A 146 20.74 8.83 -3.40
C LEU A 146 21.43 8.32 -2.12
N LYS A 147 21.78 9.22 -1.21
CA LYS A 147 22.49 8.91 0.05
C LYS A 147 21.80 7.85 0.93
N GLY A 148 20.50 7.66 0.80
CA GLY A 148 19.70 6.71 1.58
C GLY A 148 19.41 5.39 0.88
N GLY A 149 19.77 5.22 -0.40
CA GLY A 149 19.49 4.03 -1.19
C GLY A 149 20.77 3.32 -1.62
N ARG A 150 20.71 1.99 -1.74
CA ARG A 150 21.82 1.18 -2.29
C ARG A 150 21.79 1.19 -3.82
N ASP A 151 20.62 1.39 -4.41
CA ASP A 151 20.42 1.31 -5.86
C ASP A 151 20.17 2.69 -6.46
N LYS A 152 20.49 2.84 -7.74
CA LYS A 152 20.12 4.01 -8.52
C LYS A 152 18.61 4.14 -8.59
N GLN A 153 18.12 5.35 -8.43
CA GLN A 153 16.70 5.67 -8.53
C GLN A 153 16.45 6.44 -9.80
N THR A 154 15.36 6.10 -10.49
CA THR A 154 14.89 6.83 -11.66
C THR A 154 14.04 8.00 -11.19
N ILE A 155 14.45 9.21 -11.51
CA ILE A 155 13.79 10.46 -11.11
C ILE A 155 13.33 11.19 -12.37
N THR A 156 12.07 11.58 -12.41
CA THR A 156 11.55 12.44 -13.45
C THR A 156 11.64 13.90 -13.01
N MET A 157 12.54 14.65 -13.62
CA MET A 157 12.70 16.08 -13.38
C MET A 157 11.85 16.85 -14.36
N MET A 158 10.99 17.72 -13.84
CA MET A 158 10.20 18.65 -14.64
C MET A 158 10.69 20.07 -14.39
N VAL A 159 11.00 20.79 -15.47
CA VAL A 159 11.46 22.18 -15.42
C VAL A 159 10.47 23.06 -16.17
N THR A 160 10.10 24.17 -15.58
CA THR A 160 9.24 25.18 -16.20
C THR A 160 9.88 26.56 -16.06
N ASP A 161 9.62 27.41 -17.02
CA ASP A 161 10.04 28.82 -17.02
C ASP A 161 9.14 29.70 -16.16
N ARG A 162 7.97 29.18 -15.76
CA ARG A 162 6.98 29.90 -14.96
C ARG A 162 6.87 29.36 -13.56
N THR A 163 6.77 30.26 -12.61
CA THR A 163 6.63 29.91 -11.18
C THR A 163 5.20 29.59 -10.77
N ASP A 164 4.21 29.92 -11.60
CA ASP A 164 2.80 29.61 -11.38
C ASP A 164 2.43 28.33 -12.13
N PHE A 165 2.48 27.23 -11.42
CA PHE A 165 2.14 25.90 -11.90
C PHE A 165 0.87 25.35 -11.23
N ALA A 166 0.30 26.12 -10.31
CA ALA A 166 -0.86 25.71 -9.50
C ALA A 166 -2.10 25.31 -10.33
N PRO A 167 -2.41 25.90 -11.49
CA PRO A 167 -3.55 25.46 -12.30
C PRO A 167 -3.42 24.04 -12.85
N PHE A 168 -2.18 23.52 -12.98
CA PHE A 168 -1.91 22.20 -13.56
C PHE A 168 -1.56 21.15 -12.52
N VAL A 169 -0.85 21.54 -11.47
CA VAL A 169 -0.44 20.64 -10.39
C VAL A 169 -0.56 21.36 -9.05
N SER A 170 -1.32 20.77 -8.15
CA SER A 170 -1.46 21.29 -6.78
C SER A 170 -0.25 20.90 -5.94
N LEU A 171 0.73 21.78 -5.88
CA LEU A 171 1.93 21.60 -5.06
C LEU A 171 1.65 22.09 -3.64
N ARG A 172 1.27 21.17 -2.74
CA ARG A 172 0.96 21.46 -1.33
C ARG A 172 1.98 20.85 -0.39
N SER A 173 2.31 21.57 0.67
CA SER A 173 3.14 21.05 1.77
C SER A 173 2.43 19.97 2.55
N ILE A 174 3.10 18.84 2.79
CA ILE A 174 2.57 17.73 3.57
C ILE A 174 2.22 18.13 5.01
N LYS A 175 3.03 19.00 5.61
CA LYS A 175 2.87 19.36 7.04
C LYS A 175 1.84 20.46 7.29
N GLN A 176 1.68 21.40 6.36
CA GLN A 176 0.89 22.61 6.57
C GLN A 176 -0.26 22.79 5.60
N GLY A 177 -0.34 21.95 4.55
CA GLY A 177 -1.34 22.08 3.49
C GLY A 177 -1.21 23.36 2.66
N GLU A 178 -0.18 24.18 2.91
CA GLU A 178 0.08 25.42 2.20
C GLU A 178 0.58 25.18 0.77
N SER A 179 0.22 26.07 -0.13
CA SER A 179 0.71 26.05 -1.51
C SER A 179 2.20 26.35 -1.55
N LEU A 180 2.96 25.49 -2.21
CA LEU A 180 4.39 25.62 -2.38
C LEU A 180 4.72 26.44 -3.63
N SER A 181 5.75 27.28 -3.55
CA SER A 181 6.20 28.12 -4.67
C SER A 181 7.54 27.68 -5.21
N LEU A 182 7.65 27.54 -6.52
CA LEU A 182 8.89 27.22 -7.24
C LEU A 182 9.93 28.35 -7.21
N LYS A 183 9.56 29.56 -6.76
CA LYS A 183 10.47 30.73 -6.69
C LYS A 183 11.68 30.52 -5.78
N LYS A 184 11.57 29.64 -4.78
CA LYS A 184 12.58 29.48 -3.72
C LYS A 184 13.52 28.30 -3.93
N GLY A 185 13.30 27.48 -4.96
CA GLY A 185 14.07 26.28 -5.25
C GLY A 185 13.23 25.15 -5.82
N VAL A 186 13.69 23.93 -5.69
CA VAL A 186 12.99 22.75 -6.19
C VAL A 186 11.97 22.22 -5.19
N ILE A 187 10.86 21.72 -5.70
CA ILE A 187 9.86 20.98 -4.91
C ILE A 187 10.03 19.51 -5.26
N ILE A 188 10.15 18.67 -4.25
CA ILE A 188 10.38 17.23 -4.40
C ILE A 188 9.24 16.43 -3.77
N SER A 189 9.06 15.20 -4.24
CA SER A 189 8.09 14.28 -3.63
C SER A 189 8.56 13.82 -2.25
N SER A 190 7.61 13.46 -1.39
CA SER A 190 7.90 12.90 -0.06
C SER A 190 8.76 11.64 -0.14
N LYS A 191 8.53 10.82 -1.15
CA LYS A 191 9.31 9.60 -1.38
C LYS A 191 10.76 9.92 -1.72
N LEU A 192 11.00 10.89 -2.61
CA LEU A 192 12.35 11.33 -2.96
C LEU A 192 13.07 11.93 -1.73
N ALA A 193 12.37 12.74 -0.93
CA ALA A 193 12.91 13.30 0.29
C ALA A 193 13.37 12.22 1.28
N GLN A 194 12.56 11.17 1.47
CA GLN A 194 12.90 10.03 2.31
C GLN A 194 14.13 9.26 1.79
N LEU A 195 14.17 8.95 0.49
CA LEU A 195 15.27 8.22 -0.14
C LEU A 195 16.58 9.01 -0.14
N ALA A 196 16.50 10.31 -0.37
CA ALA A 196 17.67 11.20 -0.34
C ALA A 196 18.07 11.62 1.08
N ARG A 197 17.22 11.39 2.09
CA ARG A 197 17.36 11.83 3.48
C ARG A 197 17.57 13.34 3.56
N VAL A 198 16.73 14.10 2.86
CA VAL A 198 16.76 15.56 2.84
C VAL A 198 15.45 16.13 3.35
N THR A 199 15.55 17.32 3.94
CA THR A 199 14.42 18.11 4.44
C THR A 199 14.32 19.46 3.73
N VAL A 200 13.25 20.19 3.98
CA VAL A 200 13.10 21.55 3.43
C VAL A 200 14.23 22.44 3.90
N GLY A 201 14.89 23.12 2.98
CA GLY A 201 16.07 23.96 3.22
C GLY A 201 17.40 23.31 2.88
N ASP A 202 17.46 21.98 2.82
CA ASP A 202 18.66 21.23 2.45
C ASP A 202 19.00 21.37 0.97
N ARG A 203 20.20 20.91 0.61
CA ARG A 203 20.65 20.82 -0.78
C ARG A 203 20.58 19.40 -1.28
N LEU A 204 19.99 19.22 -2.45
CA LEU A 204 19.91 17.97 -3.18
C LEU A 204 20.74 18.08 -4.48
N THR A 205 21.67 17.16 -4.68
CA THR A 205 22.49 17.12 -5.89
C THR A 205 21.91 16.08 -6.83
N LEU A 206 21.50 16.51 -8.02
CA LEU A 206 20.97 15.68 -9.08
C LEU A 206 21.67 16.05 -10.40
N ASP A 207 22.11 15.05 -11.16
CA ASP A 207 22.76 15.23 -12.47
C ASP A 207 23.93 16.26 -12.42
N GLY A 208 24.72 16.21 -11.32
CA GLY A 208 25.85 17.13 -11.12
C GLY A 208 25.49 18.56 -10.65
N HIS A 209 24.22 18.88 -10.57
CA HIS A 209 23.73 20.20 -10.13
C HIS A 209 23.16 20.15 -8.72
N SER A 210 23.44 21.18 -7.92
CA SER A 210 22.97 21.31 -6.54
C SER A 210 21.77 22.25 -6.44
N PHE A 211 20.64 21.69 -6.00
CA PHE A 211 19.38 22.42 -5.87
C PHE A 211 19.02 22.59 -4.38
N LYS A 212 18.48 23.74 -4.02
CA LYS A 212 17.88 23.96 -2.71
C LYS A 212 16.46 23.39 -2.67
N VAL A 213 16.15 22.55 -1.70
CA VAL A 213 14.80 22.01 -1.49
C VAL A 213 13.90 23.09 -0.89
N ALA A 214 13.00 23.64 -1.68
CA ALA A 214 12.06 24.67 -1.26
C ALA A 214 10.79 24.10 -0.63
N GLY A 215 10.43 22.86 -0.95
CA GLY A 215 9.27 22.21 -0.39
C GLY A 215 9.23 20.72 -0.67
N ILE A 216 8.43 20.01 0.14
CA ILE A 216 8.15 18.59 -0.03
C ILE A 216 6.66 18.42 -0.18
N THR A 217 6.25 17.83 -1.31
CA THR A 217 4.85 17.62 -1.68
C THR A 217 4.47 16.14 -1.69
N GLU A 218 3.18 15.87 -1.59
CA GLU A 218 2.65 14.51 -1.75
C GLU A 218 2.54 14.14 -3.23
N ASN A 219 2.91 12.91 -3.54
CA ASN A 219 2.66 12.27 -4.81
C ASN A 219 2.39 10.79 -4.58
N TYR A 220 1.24 10.30 -5.02
CA TYR A 220 0.78 8.93 -4.72
C TYR A 220 1.12 7.92 -5.81
N VAL A 221 1.32 8.36 -7.03
CA VAL A 221 1.61 7.47 -8.17
C VAL A 221 3.01 7.70 -8.69
N GLY A 222 3.90 6.79 -8.35
CA GLY A 222 5.14 6.35 -9.00
C GLY A 222 6.10 7.33 -9.68
N HIS A 223 5.89 8.61 -9.60
CA HIS A 223 6.79 9.60 -10.16
C HIS A 223 7.65 10.21 -9.05
N PHE A 224 8.92 9.89 -9.12
CA PHE A 224 9.92 10.51 -8.25
C PHE A 224 10.45 11.77 -8.88
#